data_32b20968b3bbafb26e7c803f36821f3d
#
_entry.id   32b20968b3bbafb26e7c803f36821f3d
#
_cell.length_a   1.000
_cell.length_b   1.000
_cell.length_c   1.000
_cell.angle_alpha   90.00
_cell.angle_beta   90.00
_cell.angle_gamma   90.00
#
_symmetry.space_group_name_H-M   'P 1'
#
loop_
_entity.id
_entity.type
_entity.pdbx_description
1 polymer ?
#
loop_
_entity_poly.entity_id
_entity_poly.type
_entity_poly.pdbx_seq_one_letter_code
_entity_poly.pdbx_strand_id
1 'polypeptide(L)'
;DNFEENSVQNDCDEIDVASDTTLIIGKNNAGKTTIITALDNLINHNNAFGANDFNYRYLQEYLDCYDVCNPPLGAPYIEFVLTVGLEEDSNDRISNLIPFMLVEDIEDSELDICIRYEVEDFIYFQLEMKELFSEGKDENAFSKFLNLLHNTDYVLKYYDKNMSKIDVDFKLSNLMELQCIKANHLKNDHCLTDAFNKIINYRYDNIFQKEKKEVTKELEKINHDLTENITQNHTDVIRNV
;
A
#
# COMPACT_ATOMS: atom_id res chain seq x y z
N ASP A 1 11.89 -38.32 2.28
CA ASP A 1 11.22 -38.16 3.57
C ASP A 1 10.68 -36.74 3.59
N ASN A 2 9.39 -36.69 3.59
CA ASN A 2 8.56 -35.51 3.38
C ASN A 2 8.78 -34.51 4.51
N PHE A 3 9.39 -33.36 4.22
CA PHE A 3 9.07 -32.16 4.97
C PHE A 3 7.68 -31.76 4.50
N GLU A 4 6.66 -32.26 5.19
CA GLU A 4 5.36 -31.65 5.19
C GLU A 4 5.57 -30.20 5.59
N GLU A 5 5.06 -29.30 4.77
CA GLU A 5 4.76 -27.93 5.11
C GLU A 5 4.01 -27.95 6.46
N ASN A 6 4.74 -27.88 7.56
CA ASN A 6 4.18 -27.35 8.79
C ASN A 6 3.95 -25.86 8.50
N SER A 7 2.83 -25.61 7.84
CA SER A 7 2.21 -24.31 7.86
C SER A 7 2.12 -23.93 9.33
N VAL A 8 3.02 -23.04 9.77
CA VAL A 8 2.75 -22.17 10.89
C VAL A 8 1.38 -21.65 10.56
N GLN A 9 0.37 -22.05 11.34
CA GLN A 9 -0.99 -21.58 11.19
C GLN A 9 -0.88 -20.09 11.45
N ASN A 10 -0.67 -19.32 10.39
CA ASN A 10 -0.74 -17.88 10.41
C ASN A 10 -2.20 -17.63 10.78
N ASP A 11 -2.45 -17.22 12.03
CA ASP A 11 -3.67 -16.54 12.39
C ASP A 11 -3.68 -15.26 11.52
N CYS A 12 -4.16 -15.42 10.29
CA CYS A 12 -4.37 -14.33 9.38
C CYS A 12 -5.60 -13.59 9.89
N ASP A 13 -5.39 -12.45 10.53
CA ASP A 13 -6.49 -11.57 10.90
C ASP A 13 -7.08 -11.01 9.61
N GLU A 14 -8.22 -11.53 9.21
CA GLU A 14 -8.99 -11.04 8.07
C GLU A 14 -9.84 -9.85 8.51
N ILE A 15 -9.80 -8.78 7.70
CA ILE A 15 -10.55 -7.55 7.96
C ILE A 15 -11.40 -7.21 6.75
N ASP A 16 -12.70 -7.37 6.91
CA ASP A 16 -13.67 -6.92 5.92
C ASP A 16 -13.77 -5.39 5.90
N VAL A 17 -13.58 -4.81 4.72
CA VAL A 17 -13.72 -3.38 4.50
C VAL A 17 -15.06 -3.13 3.79
N ALA A 18 -16.02 -2.53 4.51
CA ALA A 18 -17.31 -2.17 3.95
C ALA A 18 -17.21 -1.03 2.93
N SER A 19 -18.12 -0.99 1.96
CA SER A 19 -18.18 0.05 0.92
C SER A 19 -18.38 1.47 1.48
N ASP A 20 -19.10 1.60 2.61
CA ASP A 20 -19.41 2.91 3.21
C ASP A 20 -18.56 3.19 4.43
N THR A 21 -18.66 2.34 5.46
CA THR A 21 -18.00 2.58 6.74
C THR A 21 -17.63 1.29 7.45
N THR A 22 -16.36 1.15 7.78
CA THR A 22 -15.86 0.08 8.65
C THR A 22 -15.45 0.69 9.99
N LEU A 23 -15.97 0.15 11.10
CA LEU A 23 -15.65 0.59 12.44
C LEU A 23 -14.81 -0.45 13.19
N ILE A 24 -13.56 -0.12 13.46
CA ILE A 24 -12.64 -0.97 14.21
C ILE A 24 -12.66 -0.59 15.69
N ILE A 25 -13.22 -1.47 16.54
CA ILE A 25 -13.34 -1.25 17.97
C ILE A 25 -12.44 -2.24 18.73
N GLY A 26 -11.82 -1.77 19.80
CA GLY A 26 -11.01 -2.63 20.66
C GLY A 26 -10.37 -1.84 21.79
N LYS A 27 -9.81 -2.57 22.77
CA LYS A 27 -9.04 -1.97 23.87
C LYS A 27 -7.80 -1.20 23.36
N ASN A 28 -7.22 -0.34 24.20
CA ASN A 28 -5.93 0.26 23.89
C ASN A 28 -4.88 -0.85 23.72
N ASN A 29 -3.97 -0.66 22.78
CA ASN A 29 -2.94 -1.64 22.38
C ASN A 29 -3.49 -2.94 21.74
N ALA A 30 -4.73 -2.96 21.23
CA ALA A 30 -5.28 -4.10 20.49
C ALA A 30 -4.93 -4.09 18.99
N GLY A 31 -3.90 -3.37 18.57
CA GLY A 31 -3.44 -3.37 17.17
C GLY A 31 -4.23 -2.48 16.19
N LYS A 32 -5.29 -1.77 16.64
CA LYS A 32 -6.12 -0.92 15.73
C LYS A 32 -5.30 0.07 14.90
N THR A 33 -4.38 0.77 15.56
CA THR A 33 -3.51 1.75 14.90
C THR A 33 -2.50 1.08 13.98
N THR A 34 -2.06 -0.14 14.32
CA THR A 34 -1.12 -0.93 13.53
C THR A 34 -1.70 -1.24 12.15
N ILE A 35 -2.98 -1.61 12.06
CA ILE A 35 -3.68 -1.89 10.81
C ILE A 35 -3.67 -0.65 9.90
N ILE A 36 -4.09 0.51 10.46
CA ILE A 36 -4.11 1.77 9.70
C ILE A 36 -2.71 2.19 9.26
N THR A 37 -1.71 2.02 10.15
CA THR A 37 -0.31 2.33 9.82
C THR A 37 0.24 1.39 8.75
N ALA A 38 -0.09 0.10 8.80
CA ALA A 38 0.32 -0.86 7.78
C ALA A 38 -0.26 -0.51 6.40
N LEU A 39 -1.55 -0.18 6.33
CA LEU A 39 -2.18 0.30 5.09
C LEU A 39 -1.55 1.60 4.57
N ASP A 40 -1.28 2.56 5.46
CA ASP A 40 -0.63 3.83 5.10
C ASP A 40 0.79 3.59 4.53
N ASN A 41 1.54 2.69 5.14
CA ASN A 41 2.87 2.30 4.66
C ASN A 41 2.81 1.59 3.31
N LEU A 42 1.85 0.68 3.11
CA LEU A 42 1.67 -0.03 1.85
C LEU A 42 1.28 0.89 0.69
N ILE A 43 0.36 1.84 0.92
CA ILE A 43 -0.24 2.65 -0.13
C ILE A 43 0.57 3.93 -0.39
N ASN A 44 0.94 4.64 0.69
CA ASN A 44 1.52 5.98 0.58
C ASN A 44 3.04 6.02 0.71
N HIS A 45 3.66 5.04 1.38
CA HIS A 45 5.05 5.15 1.84
C HIS A 45 5.95 4.00 1.38
N ASN A 46 5.69 3.36 0.27
CA ASN A 46 6.46 2.24 -0.29
C ASN A 46 7.78 1.96 0.47
N ASN A 47 7.89 0.80 1.14
CA ASN A 47 9.05 0.38 1.93
C ASN A 47 9.26 1.08 3.31
N ALA A 48 8.21 1.62 3.92
CA ALA A 48 8.31 2.21 5.26
C ALA A 48 8.26 1.17 6.42
N PHE A 49 8.33 -0.11 6.12
CA PHE A 49 8.46 -1.17 7.11
C PHE A 49 9.91 -1.36 7.51
N GLY A 50 10.13 -1.89 8.72
CA GLY A 50 11.44 -2.17 9.26
C GLY A 50 11.47 -3.45 10.10
N ALA A 51 12.64 -3.82 10.62
CA ALA A 51 12.81 -5.02 11.43
C ALA A 51 11.89 -5.07 12.68
N ASN A 52 11.46 -3.89 13.18
CA ASN A 52 10.57 -3.79 14.34
C ASN A 52 9.09 -4.07 14.02
N ASP A 53 8.73 -4.13 12.75
CA ASP A 53 7.36 -4.42 12.31
C ASP A 53 7.11 -5.93 12.17
N PHE A 54 8.16 -6.73 12.23
CA PHE A 54 8.05 -8.18 12.26
C PHE A 54 7.55 -8.67 13.62
N ASN A 55 6.76 -9.74 13.59
CA ASN A 55 6.40 -10.46 14.81
C ASN A 55 7.66 -11.14 15.42
N TYR A 56 8.07 -10.73 16.62
CA TYR A 56 9.26 -11.26 17.26
C TYR A 56 9.20 -12.76 17.54
N ARG A 57 8.01 -13.32 17.77
CA ARG A 57 7.84 -14.76 17.93
C ARG A 57 8.15 -15.48 16.61
N TYR A 58 7.64 -14.97 15.50
CA TYR A 58 7.96 -15.50 14.16
C TYR A 58 9.46 -15.43 13.87
N LEU A 59 10.11 -14.31 14.17
CA LEU A 59 11.56 -14.16 14.00
C LEU A 59 12.35 -15.14 14.90
N GLN A 60 11.90 -15.37 16.13
CA GLN A 60 12.54 -16.33 17.03
C GLN A 60 12.39 -17.76 16.49
N GLU A 61 11.19 -18.15 16.05
CA GLU A 61 10.91 -19.46 15.45
C GLU A 61 11.75 -19.67 14.18
N TYR A 62 11.87 -18.64 13.34
CA TYR A 62 12.75 -18.68 12.16
C TYR A 62 14.21 -18.93 12.56
N LEU A 63 14.72 -18.18 13.53
CA LEU A 63 16.10 -18.34 14.02
C LEU A 63 16.31 -19.71 14.66
N ASP A 64 15.35 -20.23 15.42
CA ASP A 64 15.46 -21.54 16.06
C ASP A 64 15.56 -22.67 15.01
N CYS A 65 14.82 -22.55 13.92
CA CYS A 65 14.85 -23.49 12.79
C CYS A 65 16.06 -23.30 11.87
N TYR A 66 16.78 -22.18 11.95
CA TYR A 66 17.92 -21.93 11.09
C TYR A 66 19.07 -22.89 11.39
N ASP A 67 19.54 -23.59 10.36
CA ASP A 67 20.73 -24.44 10.37
C ASP A 67 21.67 -24.01 9.23
N VAL A 68 22.95 -23.79 9.58
CA VAL A 68 23.99 -23.40 8.61
C VAL A 68 24.20 -24.44 7.51
N CYS A 69 24.00 -25.72 7.84
CA CYS A 69 24.15 -26.83 6.88
C CYS A 69 22.92 -27.03 6.01
N ASN A 70 21.73 -26.65 6.51
CA ASN A 70 20.45 -26.79 5.81
C ASN A 70 19.59 -25.53 6.08
N PRO A 71 19.95 -24.38 5.48
CA PRO A 71 19.26 -23.14 5.74
C PRO A 71 17.83 -23.17 5.18
N PRO A 72 16.90 -22.39 5.77
CA PRO A 72 15.56 -22.22 5.22
C PRO A 72 15.58 -21.72 3.77
N LEU A 73 14.59 -22.11 2.99
CA LEU A 73 14.46 -21.75 1.57
C LEU A 73 14.09 -20.29 1.32
N GLY A 74 13.71 -19.53 2.36
CA GLY A 74 13.35 -18.11 2.29
C GLY A 74 13.84 -17.33 3.50
N ALA A 75 13.94 -16.02 3.37
CA ALA A 75 14.16 -15.09 4.47
C ALA A 75 12.82 -14.78 5.17
N PRO A 76 12.84 -14.22 6.39
CA PRO A 76 11.62 -13.70 7.00
C PRO A 76 10.98 -12.62 6.12
N TYR A 77 9.66 -12.64 6.04
CA TYR A 77 8.88 -11.67 5.27
C TYR A 77 7.61 -11.27 6.02
N ILE A 78 7.01 -10.14 5.63
CA ILE A 78 5.67 -9.73 6.04
C ILE A 78 4.78 -9.86 4.82
N GLU A 79 3.62 -10.50 4.95
CA GLU A 79 2.69 -10.73 3.87
C GLU A 79 1.36 -10.03 4.14
N PHE A 80 0.82 -9.44 3.08
CA PHE A 80 -0.50 -8.86 3.04
C PHE A 80 -1.23 -9.45 1.84
N VAL A 81 -2.47 -9.86 2.04
CA VAL A 81 -3.35 -10.29 0.96
C VAL A 81 -4.50 -9.30 0.87
N LEU A 82 -4.71 -8.73 -0.31
CA LEU A 82 -5.81 -7.83 -0.61
C LEU A 82 -6.77 -8.54 -1.55
N THR A 83 -7.95 -8.88 -1.06
CA THR A 83 -9.03 -9.41 -1.88
C THR A 83 -9.84 -8.25 -2.43
N VAL A 84 -9.90 -8.13 -3.74
CA VAL A 84 -10.61 -7.08 -4.48
C VAL A 84 -11.82 -7.68 -5.18
N GLY A 85 -13.03 -7.22 -4.81
CA GLY A 85 -14.26 -7.60 -5.50
C GLY A 85 -14.31 -6.96 -6.90
N LEU A 86 -14.70 -7.76 -7.90
CA LEU A 86 -14.86 -7.34 -9.29
C LEU A 86 -16.36 -7.22 -9.61
N GLU A 87 -16.89 -6.01 -9.68
CA GLU A 87 -18.29 -5.78 -10.05
C GLU A 87 -18.41 -5.57 -11.56
N GLU A 88 -19.31 -6.34 -12.21
CA GLU A 88 -19.51 -6.29 -13.68
C GLU A 88 -19.96 -4.92 -14.18
N ASP A 89 -20.74 -4.18 -13.39
CA ASP A 89 -21.30 -2.88 -13.74
C ASP A 89 -20.46 -1.68 -13.29
N SER A 90 -19.26 -1.92 -12.72
CA SER A 90 -18.42 -0.84 -12.26
C SER A 90 -17.75 -0.13 -13.44
N ASN A 91 -17.73 1.21 -13.40
CA ASN A 91 -16.92 2.02 -14.32
C ASN A 91 -15.43 2.07 -13.94
N ASP A 92 -15.01 1.18 -13.05
CA ASP A 92 -13.66 1.14 -12.52
C ASP A 92 -12.66 0.67 -13.57
N ARG A 93 -11.46 1.21 -13.49
CA ARG A 93 -10.39 0.85 -14.42
C ARG A 93 -9.67 -0.41 -13.90
N ILE A 94 -10.12 -1.56 -14.34
CA ILE A 94 -9.48 -2.85 -14.02
C ILE A 94 -8.13 -3.06 -14.72
N SER A 95 -7.71 -2.15 -15.61
CA SER A 95 -6.46 -2.29 -16.36
C SER A 95 -5.22 -2.48 -15.48
N ASN A 96 -5.22 -1.91 -14.27
CA ASN A 96 -4.13 -2.06 -13.31
C ASN A 96 -4.14 -3.44 -12.62
N LEU A 97 -5.27 -4.15 -12.67
CA LEU A 97 -5.46 -5.48 -12.07
C LEU A 97 -5.11 -6.61 -13.03
N ILE A 98 -5.08 -6.34 -14.34
CA ILE A 98 -4.82 -7.36 -15.37
C ILE A 98 -3.60 -8.24 -15.07
N PRO A 99 -2.45 -7.73 -14.57
CA PRO A 99 -1.30 -8.56 -14.27
C PRO A 99 -1.53 -9.63 -13.20
N PHE A 100 -2.55 -9.45 -12.36
CA PHE A 100 -2.89 -10.37 -11.27
C PHE A 100 -4.03 -11.32 -11.63
N MET A 101 -4.79 -11.02 -12.70
CA MET A 101 -5.99 -11.77 -13.07
C MET A 101 -5.63 -13.14 -13.64
N LEU A 102 -6.23 -14.17 -13.06
CA LEU A 102 -6.26 -15.52 -13.60
C LEU A 102 -7.64 -15.79 -14.20
N VAL A 103 -7.75 -16.82 -15.03
CA VAL A 103 -9.03 -17.19 -15.65
C VAL A 103 -10.10 -17.51 -14.61
N GLU A 104 -9.69 -18.10 -13.50
CA GLU A 104 -10.55 -18.50 -12.38
C GLU A 104 -11.12 -17.29 -11.62
N ASP A 105 -10.39 -16.20 -11.52
CA ASP A 105 -10.81 -14.98 -10.78
C ASP A 105 -12.03 -14.30 -11.43
N ILE A 106 -12.19 -14.47 -12.75
CA ILE A 106 -13.35 -13.93 -13.49
C ILE A 106 -14.64 -14.66 -13.09
N GLU A 107 -14.54 -15.95 -12.79
CA GLU A 107 -15.70 -16.76 -12.37
C GLU A 107 -16.09 -16.45 -10.91
N ASP A 108 -15.10 -16.19 -10.05
CA ASP A 108 -15.31 -15.94 -8.62
C ASP A 108 -15.69 -14.47 -8.33
N SER A 109 -15.54 -13.57 -9.28
CA SER A 109 -15.76 -12.11 -9.11
C SER A 109 -14.89 -11.49 -8.01
N GLU A 110 -13.78 -12.14 -7.65
CA GLU A 110 -12.81 -11.72 -6.65
C GLU A 110 -11.39 -11.92 -7.16
N LEU A 111 -10.49 -11.05 -6.72
CA LEU A 111 -9.08 -11.09 -7.11
C LEU A 111 -8.20 -10.89 -5.89
N ASP A 112 -7.28 -11.82 -5.67
CA ASP A 112 -6.28 -11.71 -4.61
C ASP A 112 -4.99 -11.10 -5.13
N ILE A 113 -4.54 -10.05 -4.46
CA ILE A 113 -3.22 -9.43 -4.65
C ILE A 113 -2.39 -9.75 -3.43
N CYS A 114 -1.40 -10.62 -3.58
CA CYS A 114 -0.48 -10.93 -2.52
C CYS A 114 0.72 -9.97 -2.55
N ILE A 115 1.01 -9.31 -1.44
CA ILE A 115 2.07 -8.32 -1.29
C ILE A 115 3.02 -8.81 -0.22
N ARG A 116 4.30 -8.99 -0.57
CA ARG A 116 5.33 -9.38 0.39
C ARG A 116 6.36 -8.28 0.55
N TYR A 117 6.62 -7.91 1.77
CA TYR A 117 7.79 -7.16 2.18
C TYR A 117 8.88 -8.18 2.52
N GLU A 118 9.79 -8.38 1.58
CA GLU A 118 10.79 -9.44 1.63
C GLU A 118 12.17 -8.93 1.25
N VAL A 119 13.18 -9.70 1.58
CA VAL A 119 14.59 -9.37 1.30
C VAL A 119 14.80 -9.16 -0.20
N GLU A 120 15.48 -8.09 -0.58
CA GLU A 120 15.79 -7.77 -1.97
C GLU A 120 16.72 -8.80 -2.58
N ASP A 121 17.85 -9.08 -1.92
CA ASP A 121 18.85 -10.10 -2.33
C ASP A 121 18.92 -11.23 -1.29
N PHE A 122 18.17 -12.29 -1.57
CA PHE A 122 18.12 -13.47 -0.69
C PHE A 122 19.47 -14.21 -0.63
N ILE A 123 20.26 -14.23 -1.70
CA ILE A 123 21.55 -14.92 -1.73
C ILE A 123 22.52 -14.20 -0.80
N TYR A 124 22.56 -12.87 -0.86
CA TYR A 124 23.38 -12.07 0.03
C TYR A 124 22.96 -12.25 1.49
N PHE A 125 21.67 -12.21 1.78
CA PHE A 125 21.14 -12.47 3.13
C PHE A 125 21.56 -13.84 3.67
N GLN A 126 21.50 -14.89 2.85
CA GLN A 126 21.95 -16.23 3.26
C GLN A 126 23.45 -16.27 3.59
N LEU A 127 24.27 -15.56 2.84
CA LEU A 127 25.73 -15.47 3.10
C LEU A 127 26.00 -14.79 4.44
N GLU A 128 25.34 -13.67 4.70
CA GLU A 128 25.45 -12.94 5.99
C GLU A 128 24.99 -13.82 7.16
N MET A 129 23.86 -14.53 7.02
CA MET A 129 23.37 -15.47 8.03
C MET A 129 24.36 -16.60 8.28
N LYS A 130 24.96 -17.15 7.22
CA LYS A 130 25.96 -18.22 7.33
C LYS A 130 27.21 -17.75 8.02
N GLU A 131 27.69 -16.55 7.70
CA GLU A 131 28.84 -15.94 8.36
C GLU A 131 28.56 -15.70 9.84
N LEU A 132 27.42 -15.08 10.15
CA LEU A 132 26.99 -14.70 11.49
C LEU A 132 26.89 -15.89 12.45
N PHE A 133 26.46 -17.05 11.95
CA PHE A 133 26.22 -18.25 12.74
C PHE A 133 27.20 -19.40 12.42
N SER A 134 28.32 -19.11 11.76
CA SER A 134 29.35 -20.11 11.39
C SER A 134 29.91 -20.87 12.61
N GLU A 135 30.04 -20.21 13.74
CA GLU A 135 30.54 -20.80 15.02
C GLU A 135 29.39 -21.30 15.93
N GLY A 136 28.13 -21.25 15.43
CA GLY A 136 26.93 -21.62 16.16
C GLY A 136 26.21 -20.41 16.78
N LYS A 137 25.07 -20.68 17.43
CA LYS A 137 24.24 -19.67 18.10
C LYS A 137 24.64 -19.51 19.54
N ASP A 138 24.94 -18.29 19.95
CA ASP A 138 25.24 -17.92 21.34
C ASP A 138 24.03 -17.24 22.03
N GLU A 139 24.19 -16.81 23.26
CA GLU A 139 23.15 -16.12 24.05
C GLU A 139 22.65 -14.81 23.38
N ASN A 140 23.47 -14.23 22.52
CA ASN A 140 23.15 -13.00 21.79
C ASN A 140 22.66 -13.24 20.36
N ALA A 141 22.43 -14.50 19.96
CA ALA A 141 22.08 -14.87 18.61
C ALA A 141 20.87 -14.09 18.07
N PHE A 142 19.82 -13.93 18.87
CA PHE A 142 18.62 -13.18 18.45
C PHE A 142 18.92 -11.69 18.24
N SER A 143 19.71 -11.07 19.10
CA SER A 143 20.11 -9.67 18.94
C SER A 143 20.98 -9.45 17.69
N LYS A 144 21.88 -10.40 17.40
CA LYS A 144 22.70 -10.38 16.18
C LYS A 144 21.82 -10.53 14.93
N PHE A 145 20.85 -11.42 14.98
CA PHE A 145 19.87 -11.62 13.91
C PHE A 145 19.02 -10.38 13.67
N LEU A 146 18.48 -9.74 14.72
CA LEU A 146 17.74 -8.49 14.59
C LEU A 146 18.58 -7.37 13.96
N ASN A 147 19.86 -7.27 14.36
CA ASN A 147 20.78 -6.31 13.75
C ASN A 147 21.03 -6.59 12.26
N LEU A 148 21.13 -7.86 11.88
CA LEU A 148 21.21 -8.24 10.46
C LEU A 148 19.96 -7.80 9.70
N LEU A 149 18.77 -8.13 10.22
CA LEU A 149 17.50 -7.71 9.59
C LEU A 149 17.39 -6.18 9.46
N HIS A 150 17.91 -5.45 10.44
CA HIS A 150 17.89 -3.98 10.41
C HIS A 150 18.79 -3.36 9.33
N ASN A 151 19.84 -4.08 8.94
CA ASN A 151 20.80 -3.67 7.92
C ASN A 151 20.53 -4.33 6.55
N THR A 152 19.54 -5.21 6.47
CA THR A 152 19.17 -5.88 5.22
C THR A 152 18.18 -5.01 4.44
N ASP A 153 18.38 -4.90 3.14
CA ASP A 153 17.47 -4.22 2.25
C ASP A 153 16.26 -5.09 1.96
N TYR A 154 15.08 -4.54 2.24
CA TYR A 154 13.78 -5.15 1.98
C TYR A 154 13.01 -4.36 0.95
N VAL A 155 12.24 -5.07 0.12
CA VAL A 155 11.40 -4.48 -0.93
C VAL A 155 10.02 -5.08 -0.93
N LEU A 156 9.03 -4.30 -1.39
CA LEU A 156 7.69 -4.81 -1.66
C LEU A 156 7.69 -5.52 -3.02
N LYS A 157 7.27 -6.78 -3.01
CA LYS A 157 7.04 -7.57 -4.22
C LYS A 157 5.59 -8.00 -4.27
N TYR A 158 5.06 -8.10 -5.48
CA TYR A 158 3.67 -8.41 -5.75
C TYR A 158 3.56 -9.78 -6.41
N TYR A 159 2.54 -10.52 -6.03
CA TYR A 159 2.29 -11.88 -6.50
C TYR A 159 0.81 -12.07 -6.79
N ASP A 160 0.48 -12.97 -7.71
CA ASP A 160 -0.87 -13.47 -7.91
C ASP A 160 -1.25 -14.50 -6.82
N LYS A 161 -2.49 -14.99 -6.82
CA LYS A 161 -2.94 -16.00 -5.85
C LYS A 161 -2.17 -17.32 -5.92
N ASN A 162 -1.50 -17.62 -7.05
CA ASN A 162 -0.66 -18.80 -7.23
C ASN A 162 0.80 -18.52 -6.82
N MET A 163 1.08 -17.40 -6.19
CA MET A 163 2.43 -16.97 -5.80
C MET A 163 3.39 -16.77 -6.98
N SER A 164 2.86 -16.52 -8.19
CA SER A 164 3.68 -16.12 -9.32
C SER A 164 4.02 -14.64 -9.21
N LYS A 165 5.30 -14.31 -9.25
CA LYS A 165 5.77 -12.94 -9.13
C LYS A 165 5.30 -12.08 -10.31
N ILE A 166 4.79 -10.91 -10.01
CA ILE A 166 4.38 -9.92 -11.00
C ILE A 166 5.58 -9.00 -11.30
N ASP A 167 6.13 -9.12 -12.51
CA ASP A 167 7.31 -8.36 -12.97
C ASP A 167 6.94 -7.02 -13.65
N VAL A 168 5.80 -6.45 -13.28
CA VAL A 168 5.36 -5.14 -13.77
C VAL A 168 5.69 -4.08 -12.72
N ASP A 169 6.00 -2.86 -13.15
CA ASP A 169 6.14 -1.70 -12.24
C ASP A 169 4.75 -1.30 -11.69
N PHE A 170 4.24 -2.13 -10.78
CA PHE A 170 2.97 -1.95 -10.12
C PHE A 170 3.18 -1.27 -8.77
N LYS A 171 2.29 -0.32 -8.46
CA LYS A 171 2.20 0.31 -7.14
C LYS A 171 0.76 0.27 -6.68
N LEU A 172 0.54 -0.08 -5.43
CA LEU A 172 -0.80 -0.13 -4.84
C LEU A 172 -1.52 1.23 -4.92
N SER A 173 -0.76 2.33 -4.87
CA SER A 173 -1.28 3.68 -5.08
C SER A 173 -1.90 3.93 -6.46
N ASN A 174 -1.64 3.06 -7.45
CA ASN A 174 -2.31 3.11 -8.76
C ASN A 174 -3.71 2.49 -8.73
N LEU A 175 -3.98 1.66 -7.73
CA LEU A 175 -5.27 0.98 -7.55
C LEU A 175 -6.18 1.74 -6.59
N MET A 176 -5.63 2.18 -5.46
CA MET A 176 -6.39 2.80 -4.38
C MET A 176 -5.66 3.99 -3.76
N GLU A 177 -6.41 4.94 -3.22
CA GLU A 177 -5.90 6.07 -2.47
C GLU A 177 -6.33 5.95 -1.01
N LEU A 178 -5.40 6.13 -0.09
CA LEU A 178 -5.66 6.17 1.35
C LEU A 178 -5.41 7.58 1.89
N GLN A 179 -6.39 8.15 2.55
CA GLN A 179 -6.28 9.42 3.28
C GLN A 179 -6.39 9.18 4.79
N CYS A 180 -5.27 9.28 5.51
CA CYS A 180 -5.23 9.10 6.96
C CYS A 180 -5.41 10.42 7.69
N ILE A 181 -6.46 10.53 8.50
CA ILE A 181 -6.71 11.69 9.37
C ILE A 181 -6.37 11.28 10.81
N LYS A 182 -5.22 11.72 11.30
CA LYS A 182 -4.78 11.39 12.67
C LYS A 182 -5.50 12.30 13.69
N ALA A 183 -5.92 11.74 14.83
CA ALA A 183 -6.68 12.45 15.86
C ALA A 183 -5.96 13.69 16.42
N ASN A 184 -4.62 13.69 16.45
CA ASN A 184 -3.81 14.85 16.86
C ASN A 184 -3.76 15.96 15.81
N HIS A 185 -4.07 15.68 14.55
CA HIS A 185 -4.14 16.67 13.49
C HIS A 185 -5.46 17.44 13.48
N LEU A 186 -6.52 16.93 14.14
CA LEU A 186 -7.82 17.60 14.24
C LEU A 186 -7.76 18.96 15.00
N LYS A 187 -6.64 19.26 15.67
CA LYS A 187 -6.41 20.56 16.31
C LYS A 187 -6.09 21.69 15.33
N ASN A 188 -5.73 21.35 14.09
CA ASN A 188 -5.49 22.31 13.02
C ASN A 188 -6.62 22.21 12.01
N ASP A 189 -7.42 23.27 11.85
CA ASP A 189 -8.58 23.34 10.95
C ASP A 189 -8.26 22.98 9.48
N HIS A 190 -6.98 22.97 9.10
CA HIS A 190 -6.55 22.70 7.72
C HIS A 190 -6.54 21.21 7.33
N CYS A 191 -6.33 20.28 8.26
CA CYS A 191 -6.22 18.85 7.93
C CYS A 191 -7.48 18.25 7.32
N LEU A 192 -8.65 18.60 7.86
CA LEU A 192 -9.93 18.15 7.31
C LEU A 192 -10.19 18.81 5.95
N THR A 193 -9.86 20.10 5.82
CA THR A 193 -9.99 20.84 4.57
C THR A 193 -9.07 20.27 3.50
N ASP A 194 -7.84 19.91 3.85
CA ASP A 194 -6.87 19.33 2.90
C ASP A 194 -7.29 17.92 2.47
N ALA A 195 -7.75 17.08 3.40
CA ALA A 195 -8.29 15.75 3.08
C ALA A 195 -9.53 15.87 2.18
N PHE A 196 -10.46 16.77 2.50
CA PHE A 196 -11.64 17.03 1.70
C PHE A 196 -11.29 17.55 0.29
N ASN A 197 -10.36 18.49 0.19
CA ASN A 197 -9.90 19.02 -1.08
C ASN A 197 -9.23 17.93 -1.94
N LYS A 198 -8.45 17.01 -1.36
CA LYS A 198 -7.85 15.90 -2.08
C LYS A 198 -8.93 14.96 -2.63
N ILE A 199 -9.93 14.58 -1.83
CA ILE A 199 -11.05 13.73 -2.26
C ILE A 199 -11.82 14.40 -3.40
N ILE A 200 -12.12 15.70 -3.26
CA ILE A 200 -12.82 16.46 -4.30
C ILE A 200 -11.99 16.54 -5.58
N ASN A 201 -10.70 16.85 -5.46
CA ASN A 201 -9.81 16.93 -6.63
C ASN A 201 -9.67 15.57 -7.32
N TYR A 202 -9.52 14.48 -6.56
CA TYR A 202 -9.47 13.13 -7.10
C TYR A 202 -10.74 12.78 -7.86
N ARG A 203 -11.93 12.99 -7.27
CA ARG A 203 -13.22 12.78 -7.92
C ARG A 203 -13.37 13.67 -9.15
N TYR A 204 -13.01 14.96 -9.02
CA TYR A 204 -13.09 15.92 -10.10
C TYR A 204 -12.18 15.56 -11.28
N ASP A 205 -10.95 15.16 -11.00
CA ASP A 205 -9.98 14.80 -12.04
C ASP A 205 -10.27 13.45 -12.71
N ASN A 206 -10.83 12.47 -11.99
CA ASN A 206 -11.03 11.11 -12.51
C ASN A 206 -12.47 10.85 -13.01
N ILE A 207 -13.49 11.40 -12.34
CA ILE A 207 -14.89 11.12 -12.65
C ILE A 207 -15.46 12.18 -13.61
N PHE A 208 -15.09 13.45 -13.44
CA PHE A 208 -15.68 14.57 -14.15
C PHE A 208 -14.79 15.14 -15.26
N GLN A 209 -13.84 14.38 -15.81
CA GLN A 209 -12.96 14.89 -16.89
C GLN A 209 -13.70 15.41 -18.11
N LYS A 210 -14.86 14.85 -18.47
CA LYS A 210 -15.69 15.37 -19.57
C LYS A 210 -16.36 16.69 -19.20
N GLU A 211 -16.92 16.75 -18.00
CA GLU A 211 -17.61 17.92 -17.46
C GLU A 211 -16.61 19.06 -17.17
N LYS A 212 -15.39 18.73 -16.73
CA LYS A 212 -14.30 19.69 -16.55
C LYS A 212 -14.00 20.46 -17.84
N LYS A 213 -13.94 19.77 -18.98
CA LYS A 213 -13.70 20.40 -20.29
C LYS A 213 -14.86 21.34 -20.70
N GLU A 214 -16.09 21.00 -20.35
CA GLU A 214 -17.26 21.84 -20.63
C GLU A 214 -17.27 23.07 -19.73
N VAL A 215 -17.10 22.90 -18.42
CA VAL A 215 -17.02 23.99 -17.45
C VAL A 215 -15.85 24.93 -17.74
N THR A 216 -14.67 24.39 -18.11
CA THR A 216 -13.52 25.22 -18.50
C THR A 216 -13.84 26.04 -19.74
N LYS A 217 -14.48 25.47 -20.75
CA LYS A 217 -14.93 26.23 -21.94
C LYS A 217 -15.96 27.31 -21.63
N GLU A 218 -16.89 27.03 -20.72
CA GLU A 218 -17.86 28.04 -20.29
C GLU A 218 -17.21 29.16 -19.50
N LEU A 219 -16.26 28.86 -18.61
CA LEU A 219 -15.48 29.85 -17.89
C LEU A 219 -14.62 30.72 -18.81
N GLU A 220 -13.98 30.12 -19.82
CA GLU A 220 -13.22 30.85 -20.83
C GLU A 220 -14.13 31.78 -21.63
N LYS A 221 -15.34 31.32 -21.98
CA LYS A 221 -16.34 32.15 -22.67
C LYS A 221 -16.82 33.31 -21.80
N ILE A 222 -17.15 33.06 -20.53
CA ILE A 222 -17.55 34.13 -19.59
C ILE A 222 -16.41 35.14 -19.40
N ASN A 223 -15.17 34.69 -19.30
CA ASN A 223 -14.00 35.55 -19.14
C ASN A 223 -13.77 36.41 -20.42
N HIS A 224 -13.99 35.84 -21.58
CA HIS A 224 -13.91 36.55 -22.85
C HIS A 224 -15.03 37.63 -22.94
N ASP A 225 -16.28 37.26 -22.62
CA ASP A 225 -17.43 38.16 -22.68
C ASP A 225 -17.30 39.30 -21.63
N LEU A 226 -16.76 39.02 -20.44
CA LEU A 226 -16.43 40.03 -19.43
C LEU A 226 -15.33 40.98 -19.93
N THR A 227 -14.29 40.44 -20.54
CA THR A 227 -13.18 41.24 -21.06
C THR A 227 -13.64 42.15 -22.21
N GLU A 228 -14.46 41.63 -23.13
CA GLU A 228 -15.06 42.44 -24.19
C GLU A 228 -15.99 43.54 -23.63
N ASN A 229 -16.86 43.22 -22.67
CA ASN A 229 -17.76 44.18 -22.04
C ASN A 229 -16.97 45.30 -21.28
N ILE A 230 -15.91 44.93 -20.57
CA ILE A 230 -15.06 45.92 -19.88
C ILE A 230 -14.35 46.80 -20.91
N THR A 231 -13.81 46.19 -21.97
CA THR A 231 -13.11 46.92 -23.02
C THR A 231 -14.04 47.86 -23.81
N GLN A 232 -15.26 47.44 -24.11
CA GLN A 232 -16.23 48.26 -24.85
C GLN A 232 -16.85 49.35 -24.01
N ASN A 233 -17.18 49.07 -22.74
CA ASN A 233 -17.92 50.03 -21.88
C ASN A 233 -17.00 50.97 -21.07
N HIS A 234 -15.71 50.70 -20.93
CA HIS A 234 -14.77 51.49 -20.13
C HIS A 234 -13.57 52.04 -20.91
N THR A 235 -13.53 51.85 -22.24
CA THR A 235 -12.44 52.39 -23.09
C THR A 235 -12.39 53.93 -22.97
N ASP A 236 -13.52 54.58 -22.77
CA ASP A 236 -13.60 56.03 -22.61
C ASP A 236 -13.11 56.50 -21.24
N VAL A 237 -13.15 55.67 -20.19
CA VAL A 237 -12.62 55.97 -18.86
C VAL A 237 -11.10 55.81 -18.80
N ILE A 238 -10.57 54.83 -19.51
CA ILE A 238 -9.12 54.53 -19.53
C ILE A 238 -8.34 55.53 -20.41
N ARG A 239 -9.03 56.20 -21.36
CA ARG A 239 -8.38 57.22 -22.22
C ARG A 239 -8.25 58.59 -21.57
N ASN A 240 -8.89 58.84 -20.44
CA ASN A 240 -8.92 60.11 -19.73
C ASN A 240 -8.13 60.11 -18.40
N VAL A 241 -7.29 59.12 -18.16
CA VAL A 241 -6.25 59.06 -17.15
C VAL A 241 -4.88 59.02 -17.80
#